data_9dbf6fd5519016e5064acb6d0f87cd28
#
_entry.id   9dbf6fd5519016e5064acb6d0f87cd28
#
_cell.length_a   1.000
_cell.length_b   1.000
_cell.length_c   1.000
_cell.angle_alpha   90.00
_cell.angle_beta   90.00
_cell.angle_gamma   90.00
#
_symmetry.space_group_name_H-M   'P 1'
#
loop_
_entity.id
_entity.type
_entity.pdbx_description
1 polymer ?
#
loop_
_entity_poly.entity_id
_entity_poly.type
_entity_poly.pdbx_seq_one_letter_code
_entity_poly.pdbx_strand_id
1 'polypeptide(L)' 'MKANELRAKNGEDLTKELNELLKAQFGLRMQLATQQLSNTSQKRKLRKDIARVRTVLREKAGK' A
#
# COMPACT_ATOMS: atom_id res chain seq x y z
N MET A 1 3.74 0.62 -9.01
CA MET A 1 2.51 -0.22 -8.98
C MET A 1 1.44 0.41 -9.85
N LYS A 2 1.00 -0.31 -10.85
CA LYS A 2 0.03 0.21 -11.81
C LYS A 2 -1.36 -0.33 -11.52
N ALA A 3 -2.37 0.49 -11.73
CA ALA A 3 -3.75 0.10 -11.47
C ALA A 3 -4.16 -1.11 -12.33
N ASN A 4 -3.67 -1.17 -13.57
CA ASN A 4 -3.98 -2.30 -14.45
C ASN A 4 -3.52 -3.62 -13.87
N GLU A 5 -2.33 -3.63 -13.31
CA GLU A 5 -1.77 -4.82 -12.69
C GLU A 5 -2.58 -5.24 -11.46
N LEU A 6 -3.02 -4.26 -10.69
CA LEU A 6 -3.83 -4.53 -9.52
C LEU A 6 -5.18 -5.09 -9.89
N ARG A 7 -5.78 -4.58 -10.96
CA ARG A 7 -7.09 -5.06 -11.40
C ARG A 7 -7.05 -6.48 -11.92
N ALA A 8 -5.88 -6.91 -12.41
CA ALA A 8 -5.72 -8.28 -12.89
C ALA A 8 -5.63 -9.29 -11.75
N LYS A 9 -5.36 -8.84 -10.53
CA LYS A 9 -5.25 -9.72 -9.37
C LYS A 9 -6.61 -9.99 -8.76
N ASN A 10 -6.76 -11.14 -8.12
CA ASN A 10 -8.00 -11.44 -7.41
C ASN A 10 -8.02 -10.75 -6.04
N GLY A 11 -9.17 -10.81 -5.35
CA GLY A 11 -9.34 -10.12 -4.08
C GLY A 11 -8.38 -10.61 -3.00
N GLU A 12 -8.08 -11.90 -2.99
CA GLU A 12 -7.17 -12.45 -1.99
C GLU A 12 -5.76 -11.92 -2.16
N ASP A 13 -5.28 -11.89 -3.41
CA ASP A 13 -3.95 -11.37 -3.70
C ASP A 13 -3.86 -9.89 -3.34
N LEU A 14 -4.91 -9.13 -3.63
CA LEU A 14 -4.94 -7.72 -3.30
C LEU A 14 -4.92 -7.50 -1.79
N THR A 15 -5.63 -8.34 -1.05
CA THR A 15 -5.63 -8.25 0.41
C THR A 15 -4.24 -8.53 0.97
N LYS A 16 -3.55 -9.51 0.42
CA LYS A 16 -2.18 -9.81 0.84
C LYS A 16 -1.25 -8.64 0.54
N GLU A 17 -1.38 -8.07 -0.67
CA GLU A 17 -0.58 -6.90 -1.03
C GLU A 17 -0.83 -5.74 -0.09
N LEU A 18 -2.10 -5.50 0.23
CA LEU A 18 -2.45 -4.42 1.15
C LEU A 18 -1.82 -4.65 2.52
N ASN A 19 -1.88 -5.88 3.02
CA ASN A 19 -1.30 -6.19 4.32
C ASN A 19 0.21 -5.97 4.33
N GLU A 20 0.89 -6.35 3.25
CA GLU A 20 2.32 -6.14 3.14
C GLU A 20 2.66 -4.65 3.10
N LEU A 21 1.88 -3.88 2.36
CA LEU A 21 2.08 -2.44 2.28
C LEU A 21 1.84 -1.77 3.63
N LEU A 22 0.83 -2.22 4.37
CA LEU A 22 0.56 -1.69 5.69
C LEU A 22 1.69 -2.01 6.66
N LYS A 23 2.25 -3.21 6.59
CA LYS A 23 3.40 -3.57 7.41
C LYS A 23 4.60 -2.70 7.07
N ALA A 24 4.85 -2.47 5.79
CA ALA A 24 5.95 -1.63 5.36
C ALA A 24 5.75 -0.19 5.85
N GLN A 25 4.53 0.31 5.78
CA GLN A 25 4.22 1.65 6.26
C GLN A 25 4.45 1.75 7.76
N PHE A 26 4.05 0.75 8.51
CA PHE A 26 4.23 0.74 9.95
C PHE A 26 5.72 0.73 10.30
N GLY A 27 6.50 -0.09 9.61
CA GLY A 27 7.95 -0.13 9.83
C GLY A 27 8.61 1.20 9.51
N LEU A 28 8.20 1.83 8.41
CA LEU A 28 8.74 3.12 8.04
C LEU A 28 8.38 4.19 9.08
N ARG A 29 7.17 4.12 9.60
CA ARG A 29 6.73 5.04 10.64
C ARG A 29 7.61 4.94 11.88
N MET A 30 7.93 3.70 12.28
CA MET A 30 8.79 3.49 13.43
C MET A 30 10.18 4.03 13.18
N GLN A 31 10.71 3.84 11.97
CA GLN A 31 12.02 4.36 11.62
C GLN A 31 12.05 5.88 11.65
N LEU A 32 10.99 6.52 11.19
CA LEU A 32 10.89 7.97 11.23
C LEU A 32 10.76 8.48 12.65
N ALA A 33 10.07 7.73 13.50
CA ALA A 33 9.91 8.11 14.91
C ALA A 33 11.25 8.07 15.64
N THR A 34 12.16 7.19 15.24
CA THR A 34 13.48 7.13 15.82
C THR A 34 14.47 8.08 15.15
N GLN A 35 13.99 8.83 14.19
CA GLN A 35 14.78 9.82 13.44
C GLN A 35 15.96 9.22 12.66
N GLN A 36 15.87 7.96 12.35
CA GLN A 36 16.92 7.31 11.58
C GLN A 36 16.74 7.51 10.08
N LEU A 37 15.55 7.86 9.67
CA LEU A 37 15.25 8.12 8.27
C LEU A 37 14.44 9.40 8.15
N SER A 38 14.80 10.19 7.16
CA SER A 38 14.05 11.39 6.83
C SER A 38 13.44 11.30 5.43
N ASN A 39 13.24 10.07 4.94
CA ASN A 39 12.81 9.89 3.57
C ASN A 39 11.28 9.98 3.43
N THR A 40 10.81 11.21 3.25
CA THR A 40 9.39 11.46 3.06
C THR A 40 8.90 10.96 1.71
N SER A 41 9.80 10.80 0.74
CA SER A 41 9.42 10.28 -0.58
C SER A 41 8.93 8.85 -0.49
N GLN A 42 9.60 8.01 0.31
CA GLN A 42 9.17 6.64 0.53
C GLN A 42 7.81 6.59 1.20
N LYS A 43 7.60 7.45 2.17
CA LYS A 43 6.34 7.52 2.87
C LYS A 43 5.19 7.85 1.92
N ARG A 44 5.41 8.83 1.05
CA ARG A 44 4.41 9.22 0.07
C ARG A 44 4.11 8.10 -0.91
N LYS A 45 5.16 7.41 -1.37
CA LYS A 45 5.00 6.32 -2.32
C LYS A 45 4.17 5.19 -1.72
N LEU A 46 4.50 4.79 -0.49
CA LEU A 46 3.74 3.75 0.20
C LEU A 46 2.28 4.15 0.37
N ARG A 47 2.06 5.40 0.74
CA ARG A 47 0.71 5.90 0.94
C ARG A 47 -0.11 5.83 -0.35
N LYS A 48 0.49 6.19 -1.47
CA LYS A 48 -0.17 6.11 -2.76
C LYS A 48 -0.46 4.68 -3.16
N ASP A 49 0.50 3.79 -2.93
CA ASP A 49 0.33 2.38 -3.25
C ASP A 49 -0.82 1.77 -2.44
N ILE A 50 -0.86 2.07 -1.14
CA ILE A 50 -1.94 1.59 -0.28
C ILE A 50 -3.28 2.11 -0.78
N ALA A 51 -3.36 3.38 -1.14
CA ALA A 51 -4.59 3.96 -1.64
C ALA A 51 -5.06 3.28 -2.92
N ARG A 52 -4.13 2.97 -3.82
CA ARG A 52 -4.47 2.29 -5.06
C ARG A 52 -5.02 0.91 -4.81
N VAL A 53 -4.36 0.14 -3.96
CA VAL A 53 -4.82 -1.22 -3.66
C VAL A 53 -6.20 -1.18 -3.03
N ARG A 54 -6.42 -0.26 -2.11
CA ARG A 54 -7.72 -0.09 -1.48
C ARG A 54 -8.80 0.27 -2.48
N THR A 55 -8.48 1.16 -3.40
CA THR A 55 -9.42 1.58 -4.43
C THR A 55 -9.83 0.40 -5.31
N VAL A 56 -8.86 -0.39 -5.75
CA VAL A 56 -9.15 -1.56 -6.58
C VAL A 56 -9.98 -2.59 -5.81
N LEU A 57 -9.64 -2.82 -4.54
CA LEU A 57 -10.43 -3.72 -3.70
C LEU A 57 -11.87 -3.25 -3.57
N ARG A 58 -12.05 -1.94 -3.40
CA ARG A 58 -13.39 -1.36 -3.30
C ARG A 58 -14.16 -1.54 -4.61
N GLU A 59 -13.49 -1.35 -5.74
CA GLU A 59 -14.12 -1.56 -7.05
C GLU A 59 -14.61 -3.00 -7.17
N LYS A 60 -13.77 -3.95 -6.79
CA LYS A 60 -14.14 -5.37 -6.89
C LYS A 60 -15.26 -5.73 -5.93
N ALA A 61 -15.24 -5.18 -4.74
CA ALA A 61 -16.27 -5.46 -3.74
C ALA A 61 -17.58 -4.74 -4.06
N GLY A 62 -17.49 -3.61 -4.75
CA GLY A 62 -18.65 -2.80 -5.07
C GLY A 62 -19.52 -3.34 -6.18
N LYS A 63 -19.11 -4.44 -6.80
CA LYS A 63 -19.93 -5.10 -7.81
C LYS A 63 -20.83 -6.16 -7.19
#